data_ec62e2fed78aeec9a10c9282451a7b27
#
_entry.id   ec62e2fed78aeec9a10c9282451a7b27
#
_cell.length_a   1.000
_cell.length_b   1.000
_cell.length_c   1.000
_cell.angle_alpha   90.00
_cell.angle_beta   90.00
_cell.angle_gamma   90.00
#
_symmetry.space_group_name_H-M   'P 1'
#
loop_
_entity.id
_entity.type
_entity.pdbx_description
1 polymer ?
#
loop_
_entity_poly.entity_id
_entity_poly.type
_entity_poly.pdbx_seq_one_letter_code
_entity_poly.pdbx_strand_id
1 'polypeptide(L)'
;MDFEAIKRAAEGYRADMSRFLRDMIAIPSESCEEKGVVMRIKQELEKLGYDRVEIDQLGNVIGWMGTGEKIIAIDSHIDTVGIGNRANWTNDPYEGYETDDIIYGRGGSDQEGGMASAAYGAKIMNCLLYTSPSPRDTR
;
A
#
# COMPACT_ATOMS: atom_id res chain seq x y z
N MET A 1 15.54 15.34 -9.58
CA MET A 1 14.24 14.73 -9.20
C MET A 1 13.27 15.88 -8.93
N ASP A 2 12.12 15.88 -9.57
CA ASP A 2 11.11 16.94 -9.38
C ASP A 2 10.16 16.56 -8.23
N PHE A 3 10.41 17.11 -7.06
CA PHE A 3 9.59 16.84 -5.87
C PHE A 3 8.15 17.35 -5.99
N GLU A 4 7.92 18.42 -6.75
CA GLU A 4 6.58 18.91 -6.99
C GLU A 4 5.77 17.97 -7.89
N ALA A 5 6.43 17.30 -8.84
CA ALA A 5 5.80 16.25 -9.65
C ALA A 5 5.41 15.03 -8.79
N ILE A 6 6.28 14.63 -7.85
CA ILE A 6 5.98 13.54 -6.90
C ILE A 6 4.76 13.92 -6.04
N LYS A 7 4.75 15.12 -5.49
CA LYS A 7 3.66 15.59 -4.65
C LYS A 7 2.33 15.61 -5.41
N ARG A 8 2.30 16.20 -6.61
CA ARG A 8 1.10 16.21 -7.47
C ARG A 8 0.61 14.80 -7.79
N ALA A 9 1.53 13.87 -8.09
CA ALA A 9 1.16 12.48 -8.34
C ALA A 9 0.57 11.82 -7.10
N ALA A 10 1.15 12.04 -5.92
CA ALA A 10 0.64 11.52 -4.66
C ALA A 10 -0.75 12.08 -4.33
N GLU A 11 -0.96 13.38 -4.52
CA GLU A 11 -2.27 14.02 -4.36
C GLU A 11 -3.31 13.41 -5.30
N GLY A 12 -2.94 13.10 -6.55
CA GLY A 12 -3.80 12.45 -7.53
C GLY A 12 -4.25 11.04 -7.12
N TYR A 13 -3.44 10.33 -6.33
CA TYR A 13 -3.78 9.00 -5.82
C TYR A 13 -4.43 9.01 -4.43
N ARG A 14 -4.64 10.17 -3.80
CA ARG A 14 -5.15 10.25 -2.43
C ARG A 14 -6.42 9.40 -2.22
N ALA A 15 -7.43 9.57 -3.07
CA ALA A 15 -8.69 8.86 -2.92
C ALA A 15 -8.56 7.33 -3.10
N ASP A 16 -7.73 6.89 -4.04
CA ASP A 16 -7.50 5.46 -4.26
C ASP A 16 -6.70 4.85 -3.11
N MET A 17 -5.69 5.56 -2.63
CA MET A 17 -4.86 5.13 -1.51
C MET A 17 -5.65 5.05 -0.20
N SER A 18 -6.49 6.06 0.09
CA SER A 18 -7.41 6.05 1.24
C SER A 18 -8.38 4.87 1.16
N ARG A 19 -8.97 4.63 0.00
CA ARG A 19 -9.86 3.48 -0.22
C ARG A 19 -9.15 2.16 0.00
N PHE A 20 -7.95 1.99 -0.54
CA PHE A 20 -7.16 0.77 -0.37
C PHE A 20 -6.85 0.51 1.11
N LEU A 21 -6.44 1.53 1.87
CA LEU A 21 -6.21 1.41 3.31
C LEU A 21 -7.50 1.01 4.04
N ARG A 22 -8.62 1.64 3.73
CA ARG A 22 -9.92 1.32 4.36
C ARG A 22 -10.38 -0.10 4.03
N ASP A 23 -10.14 -0.56 2.81
CA ASP A 23 -10.46 -1.93 2.40
C ASP A 23 -9.63 -2.96 3.18
N MET A 24 -8.35 -2.66 3.48
CA MET A 24 -7.52 -3.52 4.33
C MET A 24 -8.03 -3.53 5.77
N ILE A 25 -8.27 -2.36 6.36
CA ILE A 25 -8.84 -2.23 7.72
C ILE A 25 -10.14 -3.03 7.86
N ALA A 26 -10.96 -3.08 6.81
CA ALA A 26 -12.23 -3.81 6.83
C ALA A 26 -12.08 -5.33 6.83
N ILE A 27 -10.87 -5.84 6.63
CA ILE A 27 -10.57 -7.27 6.59
C ILE A 27 -9.76 -7.63 7.84
N PRO A 28 -10.38 -8.24 8.88
CA PRO A 28 -9.61 -8.71 10.03
C PRO A 28 -8.45 -9.61 9.60
N SER A 29 -7.25 -9.32 10.08
CA SER A 29 -6.00 -9.98 9.66
C SER A 29 -5.12 -10.31 10.86
N GLU A 30 -5.67 -10.96 11.88
CA GLU A 30 -4.86 -11.45 12.99
C GLU A 30 -3.86 -12.50 12.48
N SER A 31 -2.74 -12.64 13.20
CA SER A 31 -1.65 -13.55 12.79
C SER A 31 -2.18 -14.95 12.48
N CYS A 32 -1.80 -15.51 11.35
CA CYS A 32 -2.25 -16.74 10.72
C CYS A 32 -3.66 -16.69 10.06
N GLU A 33 -4.30 -15.52 10.00
CA GLU A 33 -5.59 -15.31 9.33
C GLU A 33 -5.54 -14.24 8.22
N GLU A 34 -4.34 -13.95 7.71
CA GLU A 34 -4.08 -12.82 6.79
C GLU A 34 -4.57 -13.06 5.35
N LYS A 35 -5.09 -14.24 5.03
CA LYS A 35 -5.45 -14.61 3.64
C LYS A 35 -6.33 -13.56 2.95
N GLY A 36 -7.29 -12.98 3.66
CA GLY A 36 -8.21 -11.98 3.10
C GLY A 36 -7.48 -10.71 2.67
N VAL A 37 -6.66 -10.16 3.57
CA VAL A 37 -5.89 -8.94 3.30
C VAL A 37 -4.79 -9.17 2.26
N VAL A 38 -4.15 -10.35 2.27
CA VAL A 38 -3.18 -10.79 1.24
C VAL A 38 -3.81 -10.72 -0.15
N MET A 39 -5.01 -11.26 -0.32
CA MET A 39 -5.71 -11.23 -1.60
C MET A 39 -6.11 -9.82 -2.02
N ARG A 40 -6.51 -8.97 -1.07
CA ARG A 40 -6.85 -7.57 -1.35
C ARG A 40 -5.61 -6.78 -1.80
N ILE A 41 -4.47 -6.99 -1.14
CA ILE A 41 -3.20 -6.37 -1.52
C ILE A 41 -2.78 -6.82 -2.92
N LYS A 42 -2.81 -8.12 -3.19
CA LYS A 42 -2.51 -8.66 -4.52
C LYS A 42 -3.32 -7.95 -5.61
N GLN A 43 -4.63 -7.84 -5.43
CA GLN A 43 -5.52 -7.16 -6.37
C GLN A 43 -5.14 -5.68 -6.60
N GLU A 44 -4.75 -4.98 -5.53
CA GLU A 44 -4.35 -3.58 -5.68
C GLU A 44 -3.03 -3.44 -6.43
N LEU A 45 -2.03 -4.26 -6.14
CA LEU A 45 -0.76 -4.24 -6.86
C LEU A 45 -0.94 -4.56 -8.35
N GLU A 46 -1.80 -5.53 -8.68
CA GLU A 46 -2.16 -5.84 -10.07
C GLU A 46 -2.87 -4.65 -10.75
N LYS A 47 -3.84 -4.02 -10.07
CA LYS A 47 -4.53 -2.81 -10.54
C LYS A 47 -3.57 -1.63 -10.77
N LEU A 48 -2.56 -1.47 -9.91
CA LEU A 48 -1.52 -0.46 -10.05
C LEU A 48 -0.55 -0.73 -11.20
N GLY A 49 -0.60 -1.91 -11.80
CA GLY A 49 0.23 -2.30 -12.92
C GLY A 49 1.66 -2.65 -12.50
N TYR A 50 1.82 -3.36 -11.41
CA TYR A 50 3.07 -4.01 -11.08
C TYR A 50 3.41 -5.07 -12.15
N ASP A 51 4.67 -5.19 -12.53
CA ASP A 51 5.10 -6.07 -13.63
C ASP A 51 4.89 -7.56 -13.30
N ARG A 52 5.00 -7.92 -12.02
CA ARG A 52 4.71 -9.24 -11.50
C ARG A 52 4.18 -9.13 -10.07
N VAL A 53 3.14 -9.88 -9.75
CA VAL A 53 2.60 -10.01 -8.39
C VAL A 53 2.40 -11.48 -8.09
N GLU A 54 3.00 -11.96 -7.03
CA GLU A 54 2.92 -13.37 -6.62
C GLU A 54 2.69 -13.50 -5.12
N ILE A 55 2.17 -14.63 -4.71
CA ILE A 55 2.07 -15.03 -3.30
C ILE A 55 2.98 -16.23 -3.15
N ASP A 56 3.94 -16.14 -2.24
CA ASP A 56 4.87 -17.23 -1.97
C ASP A 56 4.25 -18.34 -1.10
N GLN A 57 5.01 -19.37 -0.82
CA GLN A 57 4.54 -20.52 -0.02
C GLN A 57 4.28 -20.20 1.46
N LEU A 58 4.80 -19.06 1.94
CA LEU A 58 4.60 -18.56 3.30
C LEU A 58 3.40 -17.61 3.40
N GLY A 59 2.80 -17.23 2.25
CA GLY A 59 1.68 -16.30 2.19
C GLY A 59 2.09 -14.83 1.97
N ASN A 60 3.37 -14.53 1.77
CA ASN A 60 3.81 -13.17 1.49
C ASN A 60 3.38 -12.74 0.08
N VAL A 61 2.87 -11.52 -0.04
CA VAL A 61 2.63 -10.89 -1.35
C VAL A 61 3.90 -10.18 -1.79
N ILE A 62 4.40 -10.54 -2.96
CA ILE A 62 5.61 -9.95 -3.54
C ILE A 62 5.22 -9.27 -4.86
N GLY A 63 5.40 -7.95 -4.91
CA GLY A 63 5.20 -7.13 -6.11
C GLY A 63 6.53 -6.67 -6.67
N TRP A 64 6.72 -6.84 -7.97
CA TRP A 64 7.93 -6.42 -8.70
C TRP A 64 7.60 -5.27 -9.64
N MET A 65 8.49 -4.29 -9.71
CA MET A 65 8.33 -3.15 -10.60
C MET A 65 9.69 -2.69 -11.13
N GLY A 66 9.80 -2.58 -12.46
CA GLY A 66 11.03 -2.17 -13.14
C GLY A 66 11.97 -3.33 -13.44
N THR A 67 13.03 -3.01 -14.18
CA THR A 67 14.01 -4.00 -14.74
C THR A 67 15.47 -3.61 -14.46
N GLY A 68 15.71 -2.68 -13.52
CA GLY A 68 17.06 -2.21 -13.19
C GLY A 68 17.91 -3.28 -12.52
N GLU A 69 19.22 -3.16 -12.62
CA GLU A 69 20.18 -4.06 -11.99
C GLU A 69 20.18 -3.95 -10.45
N LYS A 70 19.83 -2.77 -9.93
CA LYS A 70 19.75 -2.53 -8.48
C LYS A 70 18.32 -2.77 -8.01
N ILE A 71 18.20 -3.59 -6.99
CA ILE A 71 16.93 -3.91 -6.36
C ILE A 71 16.82 -3.13 -5.04
N ILE A 72 15.70 -2.45 -4.87
CA ILE A 72 15.29 -1.85 -3.59
C ILE A 72 14.11 -2.66 -3.10
N ALA A 73 14.24 -3.28 -1.94
CA ALA A 73 13.14 -3.95 -1.27
C ALA A 73 12.48 -3.00 -0.26
N ILE A 74 11.14 -2.95 -0.30
CA ILE A 74 10.32 -2.28 0.70
C ILE A 74 9.48 -3.37 1.34
N ASP A 75 9.46 -3.42 2.65
CA ASP A 75 8.76 -4.43 3.42
C ASP A 75 7.71 -3.79 4.33
N SER A 76 6.57 -4.46 4.48
CA SER A 76 5.50 -4.06 5.39
C SER A 76 4.78 -5.30 5.88
N HIS A 77 4.63 -5.45 7.20
CA HIS A 77 3.77 -6.50 7.73
C HIS A 77 2.28 -6.14 7.55
N ILE A 78 1.44 -7.14 7.53
CA ILE A 78 -0.01 -7.01 7.24
C ILE A 78 -0.90 -7.67 8.29
N ASP A 79 -0.30 -8.42 9.21
CA ASP A 79 -1.04 -8.92 10.36
C ASP A 79 -1.29 -7.80 11.38
N THR A 80 -2.42 -7.89 12.05
CA THR A 80 -2.83 -6.94 13.08
C THR A 80 -3.10 -7.67 14.39
N VAL A 81 -2.93 -6.98 15.51
CA VAL A 81 -3.42 -7.50 16.78
C VAL A 81 -4.93 -7.37 16.85
N GLY A 82 -5.59 -8.25 17.58
CA GLY A 82 -7.02 -8.21 17.80
C GLY A 82 -7.52 -6.88 18.40
N ILE A 83 -8.79 -6.60 18.23
CA ILE A 83 -9.39 -5.34 18.71
C ILE A 83 -9.54 -5.26 20.23
N GLY A 84 -9.40 -6.38 20.94
CA GLY A 84 -9.64 -6.44 22.37
C GLY A 84 -11.11 -6.16 22.73
N ASN A 85 -11.34 -5.34 23.77
CA ASN A 85 -12.71 -5.00 24.15
C ASN A 85 -13.29 -3.94 23.19
N ARG A 86 -14.33 -4.31 22.44
CA ARG A 86 -15.04 -3.43 21.50
C ARG A 86 -15.54 -2.12 22.16
N ALA A 87 -15.90 -2.16 23.44
CA ALA A 87 -16.39 -0.98 24.17
C ALA A 87 -15.33 0.13 24.33
N ASN A 88 -14.05 -0.18 24.13
CA ASN A 88 -12.96 0.80 24.17
C ASN A 88 -12.80 1.60 22.86
N TRP A 89 -13.55 1.25 21.81
CA TRP A 89 -13.49 1.90 20.53
C TRP A 89 -14.65 2.87 20.34
N THR A 90 -14.35 4.09 19.97
CA THR A 90 -15.36 5.13 19.67
C THR A 90 -16.10 4.83 18.37
N ASN A 91 -15.36 4.41 17.33
CA ASN A 91 -15.90 3.99 16.05
C ASN A 91 -15.71 2.47 15.87
N ASP A 92 -16.32 1.88 14.86
CA ASP A 92 -16.06 0.50 14.55
C ASP A 92 -14.59 0.34 14.09
N PRO A 93 -13.80 -0.54 14.74
CA PRO A 93 -12.39 -0.72 14.40
C PRO A 93 -12.15 -1.29 12.99
N TYR A 94 -13.17 -1.87 12.36
CA TYR A 94 -13.11 -2.44 11.00
C TYR A 94 -13.91 -1.65 9.97
N GLU A 95 -14.48 -0.48 10.32
CA GLU A 95 -15.22 0.35 9.37
C GLU A 95 -14.28 1.17 8.45
N GLY A 96 -13.07 1.47 8.92
CA GLY A 96 -12.19 2.41 8.22
C GLY A 96 -12.81 3.81 8.17
N TYR A 97 -13.29 4.32 9.29
CA TYR A 97 -13.89 5.65 9.38
C TYR A 97 -12.89 6.72 8.90
N GLU A 98 -13.31 7.55 7.96
CA GLU A 98 -12.46 8.55 7.31
C GLU A 98 -12.99 9.97 7.52
N THR A 99 -12.08 10.89 7.85
CA THR A 99 -12.27 12.34 7.81
C THR A 99 -11.28 12.95 6.82
N ASP A 100 -11.25 14.27 6.67
CA ASP A 100 -10.29 14.95 5.77
C ASP A 100 -8.83 14.64 6.12
N ASP A 101 -8.51 14.37 7.38
CA ASP A 101 -7.14 14.24 7.89
C ASP A 101 -6.81 12.87 8.49
N ILE A 102 -7.81 12.05 8.82
CA ILE A 102 -7.60 10.82 9.59
C ILE A 102 -8.39 9.67 8.99
N ILE A 103 -7.75 8.50 8.88
CA ILE A 103 -8.41 7.21 8.70
C ILE A 103 -8.25 6.43 10.00
N TYR A 104 -9.37 6.02 10.58
CA TYR A 104 -9.43 5.39 11.89
C TYR A 104 -9.85 3.92 11.76
N GLY A 105 -9.06 3.03 12.36
CA GLY A 105 -9.36 1.61 12.39
C GLY A 105 -8.18 0.76 12.86
N ARG A 106 -8.43 -0.53 13.10
CA ARG A 106 -7.37 -1.49 13.45
C ARG A 106 -6.44 -1.66 12.24
N GLY A 107 -5.11 -1.64 12.48
CA GLY A 107 -4.11 -1.73 11.41
C GLY A 107 -3.80 -0.40 10.71
N GLY A 108 -4.64 0.62 10.84
CA GLY A 108 -4.50 1.88 10.09
C GLY A 108 -3.14 2.56 10.25
N SER A 109 -2.53 2.49 11.42
CA SER A 109 -1.19 3.01 11.69
C SER A 109 -0.12 1.92 11.68
N ASP A 110 -0.43 0.73 12.18
CA ASP A 110 0.49 -0.37 12.37
C ASP A 110 -0.08 -1.66 11.74
N GLN A 111 0.27 -1.95 10.47
CA GLN A 111 1.11 -1.15 9.58
C GLN A 111 0.48 -1.00 8.18
N GLU A 112 -0.83 -1.16 8.02
CA GLU A 112 -1.52 -1.12 6.72
C GLU A 112 -1.40 0.25 6.03
N GLY A 113 -1.30 1.35 6.80
CA GLY A 113 -1.02 2.67 6.26
C GLY A 113 0.37 2.76 5.60
N GLY A 114 1.37 2.09 6.20
CA GLY A 114 2.69 1.92 5.60
C GLY A 114 2.64 1.11 4.30
N MET A 115 1.90 0.00 4.28
CA MET A 115 1.68 -0.82 3.09
C MET A 115 1.03 -0.01 1.97
N ALA A 116 -0.05 0.72 2.25
CA ALA A 116 -0.70 1.56 1.25
C ALA A 116 0.27 2.61 0.66
N SER A 117 1.03 3.27 1.54
CA SER A 117 2.02 4.27 1.13
C SER A 117 3.14 3.67 0.28
N ALA A 118 3.64 2.48 0.64
CA ALA A 118 4.70 1.79 -0.10
C ALA A 118 4.22 1.37 -1.51
N ALA A 119 3.03 0.77 -1.62
CA ALA A 119 2.46 0.33 -2.87
C ALA A 119 2.28 1.49 -3.87
N TYR A 120 1.71 2.58 -3.42
CA TYR A 120 1.49 3.76 -4.28
C TYR A 120 2.78 4.56 -4.51
N GLY A 121 3.68 4.62 -3.52
CA GLY A 121 4.99 5.24 -3.66
C GLY A 121 5.82 4.60 -4.76
N ALA A 122 5.89 3.27 -4.81
CA ALA A 122 6.58 2.54 -5.87
C ALA A 122 5.94 2.82 -7.26
N LYS A 123 4.60 2.85 -7.34
CA LYS A 123 3.89 3.21 -8.59
C LYS A 123 4.24 4.62 -9.06
N ILE A 124 4.23 5.60 -8.17
CA ILE A 124 4.57 6.99 -8.50
C ILE A 124 6.01 7.09 -8.97
N MET A 125 6.94 6.47 -8.27
CA MET A 125 8.36 6.46 -8.65
C MET A 125 8.55 5.83 -10.02
N ASN A 126 7.94 4.68 -10.28
CA ASN A 126 8.03 4.01 -11.58
C ASN A 126 7.53 4.91 -12.71
N CYS A 127 6.35 5.51 -12.57
CA CYS A 127 5.81 6.43 -13.57
C CYS A 127 6.73 7.62 -13.84
N LEU A 128 7.28 8.24 -12.81
CA LEU A 128 8.12 9.43 -12.96
C LEU A 128 9.52 9.12 -13.47
N LEU A 129 10.08 7.96 -13.15
CA LEU A 129 11.39 7.52 -13.66
C LEU A 129 11.35 7.17 -15.15
N TYR A 130 10.27 6.56 -15.63
CA TYR A 130 10.12 6.21 -17.05
C TYR A 130 9.71 7.41 -17.93
N THR A 131 9.15 8.47 -17.36
CA THR A 131 8.76 9.69 -18.11
C THR A 131 9.83 10.77 -18.15
N SER A 132 10.87 10.66 -17.32
CA SER A 132 12.02 11.58 -17.35
C SER A 132 13.08 11.01 -18.31
N PRO A 133 13.49 11.74 -19.38
CA PRO A 133 14.62 11.31 -20.18
C PRO A 133 15.85 11.13 -19.29
N SER A 134 16.50 9.98 -19.40
CA SER A 134 17.73 9.73 -18.66
C SER A 134 18.77 10.79 -19.05
N PRO A 135 19.57 11.30 -18.10
CA PRO A 135 20.71 12.16 -18.45
C PRO A 135 21.69 11.51 -19.43
N ARG A 136 21.56 10.20 -19.71
CA ARG A 136 22.35 9.45 -20.72
C ARG A 136 21.77 9.54 -22.12
N ASP A 137 20.50 9.93 -22.27
CA ASP A 137 19.84 10.01 -23.58
C ASP A 137 20.05 11.37 -24.27
N THR A 138 20.80 12.28 -23.65
CA THR A 138 21.13 13.63 -24.16
C THR A 138 22.58 13.73 -24.71
N ARG A 139 23.14 12.63 -25.21
CA ARG A 139 24.43 12.65 -25.94
C ARG A 139 24.29 12.25 -27.37
#